data_88d8950c00be222150dc81e3de29add3
#
_entry.id   88d8950c00be222150dc81e3de29add3
#
_cell.length_a   1.000
_cell.length_b   1.000
_cell.length_c   1.000
_cell.angle_alpha   90.00
_cell.angle_beta   90.00
_cell.angle_gamma   90.00
#
_symmetry.space_group_name_H-M   'P 1'
#
loop_
_entity.id
_entity.type
_entity.pdbx_description
1 polymer ?
#
loop_
_entity_poly.entity_id
_entity_poly.type
_entity_poly.pdbx_seq_one_letter_code
_entity_poly.pdbx_strand_id
1 'polypeptide(L)'
;YGTEYIQQCPFGTGNGYGDGRAISIFEGVFNGNRWEMQLKGGGPTPYCRGADGRAVLRSSVREFLAQELMHALGVPTSRSLTLYMSRAENVRRPWYSENSRSFDPDIYVDNPAAISTRVAPSFLRVGQLELFARRARSNAHPEAMNELRMIVEHLIERNYQGEIDPNLPFADQVVELARLFRGRLTALVANWIRVGYCQGNFNSDNCAAGGYTLDYGPFGFCALFDPRFQPWTGGGAHFSFFNQPVAAEANYRMFWKSLRTLLEGDSAAQAELDALLEGFADAMQQSMDQMWAAKLGLQEPDNDLVAELLKLMVASSADFTILFRRLSSLPTHPSGLQDCFYLPLSSTDEQHWQAWLSRWQERIARNGDPEATSASMRRVNPAITWREWLIAPAYQQAEQGDTALIGELQQLFSRPYDDPSPELAATYDQLKPRQFFQAGGVSHYSCSS
;
A
#
# COMPACT_ATOMS: atom_id res chain seq x y z
N TYR A 1 13.41 10.78 -19.95
CA TYR A 1 14.42 9.84 -19.44
C TYR A 1 15.09 9.20 -20.66
N GLY A 2 16.26 9.64 -21.07
CA GLY A 2 16.90 9.28 -22.32
C GLY A 2 17.34 7.81 -22.45
N THR A 3 17.86 7.47 -23.62
CA THR A 3 18.34 6.10 -23.95
C THR A 3 19.48 5.63 -23.04
N GLU A 4 20.22 6.51 -22.40
CA GLU A 4 21.25 6.19 -21.39
C GLU A 4 20.68 5.49 -20.17
N TYR A 5 19.43 5.72 -19.88
CA TYR A 5 18.69 5.09 -18.81
C TYR A 5 18.62 3.56 -18.96
N ILE A 6 18.62 3.08 -20.20
CA ILE A 6 18.51 1.66 -20.55
C ILE A 6 19.83 0.93 -20.27
N GLN A 7 20.97 1.60 -20.31
CA GLN A 7 22.29 0.99 -20.26
C GLN A 7 22.84 0.81 -18.82
N GLN A 8 22.15 1.35 -17.82
CA GLN A 8 22.65 1.34 -16.44
C GLN A 8 21.67 0.64 -15.47
N CYS A 9 21.80 -0.66 -15.40
CA CYS A 9 21.09 -1.44 -14.42
C CYS A 9 21.60 -1.18 -12.99
N PRO A 10 20.72 -1.03 -11.99
CA PRO A 10 21.08 -0.97 -10.59
C PRO A 10 21.98 -2.14 -10.12
N PHE A 11 21.88 -3.27 -10.80
CA PHE A 11 22.63 -4.49 -10.47
C PHE A 11 23.84 -4.71 -11.38
N GLY A 12 24.26 -3.74 -12.17
CA GLY A 12 25.39 -3.85 -13.08
C GLY A 12 25.18 -4.77 -14.28
N THR A 13 23.93 -5.14 -14.60
CA THR A 13 23.60 -6.03 -15.73
C THR A 13 23.39 -5.33 -17.06
N GLY A 14 23.57 -4.01 -17.11
CA GLY A 14 23.37 -3.22 -18.33
C GLY A 14 21.91 -2.86 -18.66
N ASN A 15 20.93 -3.44 -17.99
CA ASN A 15 19.52 -3.11 -18.18
C ASN A 15 19.16 -1.78 -17.54
N GLY A 16 18.36 -0.97 -18.22
CA GLY A 16 17.89 0.29 -17.69
C GLY A 16 16.86 0.10 -16.58
N TYR A 17 16.57 1.21 -15.93
CA TYR A 17 15.64 1.31 -14.82
C TYR A 17 14.40 2.11 -15.26
N GLY A 18 13.25 1.51 -15.23
CA GLY A 18 12.00 2.13 -15.62
C GLY A 18 10.84 1.16 -15.52
N ASP A 19 9.63 1.64 -15.75
CA ASP A 19 8.45 0.78 -15.74
C ASP A 19 8.40 -0.09 -17.01
N GLY A 20 8.44 -1.39 -16.81
CA GLY A 20 8.40 -2.36 -17.91
C GLY A 20 7.04 -2.52 -18.57
N ARG A 21 5.95 -2.00 -17.95
CA ARG A 21 4.57 -2.19 -18.40
C ARG A 21 3.74 -0.92 -18.45
N ALA A 22 4.26 0.23 -17.97
CA ALA A 22 3.51 1.48 -17.94
C ALA A 22 4.12 2.51 -18.87
N ILE A 23 3.25 3.22 -19.57
CA ILE A 23 3.57 4.24 -20.57
C ILE A 23 2.83 5.51 -20.19
N SER A 24 3.55 6.60 -19.90
CA SER A 24 2.94 7.92 -19.71
C SER A 24 2.41 8.43 -21.05
N ILE A 25 1.13 8.79 -21.08
CA ILE A 25 0.42 9.19 -22.29
C ILE A 25 -0.06 10.64 -22.25
N PHE A 26 -0.22 11.19 -21.06
CA PHE A 26 -0.75 12.53 -20.91
C PHE A 26 -0.36 13.11 -19.55
N GLU A 27 -0.22 14.42 -19.54
CA GLU A 27 -0.05 15.25 -18.36
C GLU A 27 -0.88 16.51 -18.53
N GLY A 28 -1.58 16.94 -17.49
CA GLY A 28 -2.39 18.14 -17.53
C GLY A 28 -2.85 18.61 -16.16
N VAL A 29 -3.41 19.82 -16.13
CA VAL A 29 -3.96 20.43 -14.92
C VAL A 29 -5.49 20.41 -15.01
N PHE A 30 -6.14 19.80 -14.02
CA PHE A 30 -7.60 19.73 -13.90
C PHE A 30 -8.02 20.23 -12.52
N ASN A 31 -8.89 21.20 -12.47
CA ASN A 31 -9.36 21.83 -11.23
C ASN A 31 -8.19 22.28 -10.32
N GLY A 32 -7.15 22.86 -10.91
CA GLY A 32 -5.96 23.33 -10.18
C GLY A 32 -4.96 22.27 -9.77
N ASN A 33 -5.27 20.97 -9.95
CA ASN A 33 -4.38 19.87 -9.64
C ASN A 33 -3.72 19.32 -10.90
N ARG A 34 -2.44 19.05 -10.83
CA ARG A 34 -1.67 18.42 -11.90
C ARG A 34 -1.82 16.91 -11.84
N TRP A 35 -2.06 16.28 -13.00
CA TRP A 35 -2.24 14.85 -13.13
C TRP A 35 -1.37 14.31 -14.28
N GLU A 36 -0.71 13.20 -14.02
CA GLU A 36 -0.05 12.36 -15.02
C GLU A 36 -0.90 11.12 -15.25
N MET A 37 -1.07 10.72 -16.51
CA MET A 37 -1.83 9.53 -16.91
C MET A 37 -0.88 8.50 -17.50
N GLN A 38 -0.98 7.27 -17.00
CA GLN A 38 -0.22 6.13 -17.49
C GLN A 38 -1.11 4.98 -17.91
N LEU A 39 -0.83 4.40 -19.08
CA LEU A 39 -1.36 3.10 -19.47
C LEU A 39 -0.48 2.00 -18.89
N LYS A 40 -1.05 1.09 -18.11
CA LYS A 40 -0.36 -0.11 -17.61
C LYS A 40 -0.84 -1.33 -18.37
N GLY A 41 0.10 -2.07 -18.96
CA GLY A 41 -0.19 -3.25 -19.79
C GLY A 41 -0.34 -2.98 -21.28
N GLY A 42 0.01 -1.77 -21.75
CA GLY A 42 -0.14 -1.35 -23.15
C GLY A 42 0.83 -2.00 -24.15
N GLY A 43 1.76 -2.81 -23.69
CA GLY A 43 2.74 -3.50 -24.53
C GLY A 43 4.18 -3.22 -24.13
N PRO A 44 5.15 -3.68 -24.94
CA PRO A 44 6.56 -3.59 -24.59
C PRO A 44 7.03 -2.15 -24.49
N THR A 45 7.86 -1.89 -23.48
CA THR A 45 8.61 -0.64 -23.31
C THR A 45 10.10 -0.94 -23.43
N PRO A 46 10.96 0.08 -23.58
CA PRO A 46 12.41 -0.12 -23.53
C PRO A 46 12.90 -0.77 -22.21
N TYR A 47 12.07 -0.79 -21.17
CA TYR A 47 12.41 -1.24 -19.82
C TYR A 47 11.78 -2.58 -19.44
N CYS A 48 11.10 -3.26 -20.34
CA CYS A 48 10.40 -4.52 -20.04
C CYS A 48 11.33 -5.74 -19.83
N ARG A 49 12.65 -5.55 -19.96
CA ARG A 49 13.66 -6.58 -19.67
C ARG A 49 13.41 -7.93 -20.36
N GLY A 50 12.97 -7.89 -21.62
CA GLY A 50 12.61 -9.08 -22.39
C GLY A 50 11.19 -9.62 -22.16
N ALA A 51 10.40 -9.01 -21.27
CA ALA A 51 8.98 -9.31 -21.12
C ALA A 51 8.14 -8.61 -22.18
N ASP A 52 6.86 -9.01 -22.31
CA ASP A 52 5.94 -8.51 -23.35
C ASP A 52 5.30 -7.15 -23.02
N GLY A 53 5.52 -6.62 -21.82
CA GLY A 53 4.90 -5.37 -21.38
C GLY A 53 3.38 -5.40 -21.21
N ARG A 54 2.77 -6.59 -21.24
CA ARG A 54 1.33 -6.78 -21.11
C ARG A 54 0.92 -7.01 -19.67
N ALA A 55 -0.29 -6.58 -19.32
CA ALA A 55 -0.99 -6.96 -18.11
C ALA A 55 -2.14 -7.93 -18.46
N VAL A 56 -2.52 -8.76 -17.51
CA VAL A 56 -3.67 -9.66 -17.63
C VAL A 56 -4.89 -9.07 -16.94
N LEU A 57 -6.09 -9.49 -17.34
CA LEU A 57 -7.34 -8.94 -16.83
C LEU A 57 -7.44 -9.04 -15.32
N ARG A 58 -7.14 -10.20 -14.71
CA ARG A 58 -7.24 -10.36 -13.24
C ARG A 58 -6.40 -9.35 -12.46
N SER A 59 -5.12 -9.15 -12.84
CA SER A 59 -4.26 -8.18 -12.16
C SER A 59 -4.71 -6.74 -12.40
N SER A 60 -5.24 -6.45 -13.59
CA SER A 60 -5.77 -5.13 -13.93
C SER A 60 -7.06 -4.81 -13.19
N VAL A 61 -7.97 -5.77 -13.02
CA VAL A 61 -9.18 -5.62 -12.19
C VAL A 61 -8.81 -5.39 -10.73
N ARG A 62 -7.86 -6.18 -10.21
CA ARG A 62 -7.38 -6.04 -8.83
C ARG A 62 -6.80 -4.64 -8.59
N GLU A 63 -5.90 -4.18 -9.45
CA GLU A 63 -5.33 -2.83 -9.34
C GLU A 63 -6.41 -1.75 -9.45
N PHE A 64 -7.30 -1.85 -10.43
CA PHE A 64 -8.39 -0.91 -10.67
C PHE A 64 -9.30 -0.73 -9.44
N LEU A 65 -9.75 -1.82 -8.84
CA LEU A 65 -10.61 -1.78 -7.66
C LEU A 65 -9.85 -1.36 -6.40
N ALA A 66 -8.60 -1.82 -6.22
CA ALA A 66 -7.83 -1.51 -5.02
C ALA A 66 -7.44 -0.03 -4.93
N GLN A 67 -7.10 0.63 -6.04
CA GLN A 67 -6.80 2.05 -6.07
C GLN A 67 -7.98 2.87 -5.56
N GLU A 68 -9.19 2.58 -6.02
CA GLU A 68 -10.39 3.31 -5.62
C GLU A 68 -10.82 2.98 -4.17
N LEU A 69 -10.68 1.72 -3.74
CA LEU A 69 -10.89 1.35 -2.34
C LEU A 69 -9.91 2.09 -1.42
N MET A 70 -8.62 2.08 -1.72
CA MET A 70 -7.61 2.76 -0.90
C MET A 70 -7.85 4.27 -0.84
N HIS A 71 -8.27 4.88 -1.94
CA HIS A 71 -8.69 6.27 -1.94
C HIS A 71 -9.89 6.51 -1.01
N ALA A 72 -10.93 5.69 -1.10
CA ALA A 72 -12.12 5.79 -0.25
C ALA A 72 -11.81 5.51 1.24
N LEU A 73 -10.82 4.68 1.51
CA LEU A 73 -10.26 4.45 2.86
C LEU A 73 -9.43 5.65 3.39
N GLY A 74 -9.24 6.70 2.58
CA GLY A 74 -8.42 7.86 2.94
C GLY A 74 -6.91 7.60 2.95
N VAL A 75 -6.46 6.55 2.25
CA VAL A 75 -5.05 6.25 2.08
C VAL A 75 -4.54 6.94 0.81
N PRO A 76 -3.49 7.79 0.89
CA PRO A 76 -2.92 8.40 -0.30
C PRO A 76 -2.51 7.34 -1.34
N THR A 77 -2.97 7.49 -2.58
CA THR A 77 -2.81 6.47 -3.62
C THR A 77 -2.93 7.06 -5.02
N SER A 78 -2.31 6.40 -6.00
CA SER A 78 -2.67 6.55 -7.41
C SER A 78 -4.13 6.15 -7.63
N ARG A 79 -4.77 6.67 -8.66
CA ARG A 79 -6.19 6.48 -8.95
C ARG A 79 -6.39 5.74 -10.26
N SER A 80 -7.54 5.10 -10.40
CA SER A 80 -7.96 4.39 -11.60
C SER A 80 -8.90 5.26 -12.44
N LEU A 81 -8.61 5.39 -13.73
CA LEU A 81 -9.46 6.13 -14.66
C LEU A 81 -10.25 5.21 -15.59
N THR A 82 -9.59 4.24 -16.22
CA THR A 82 -10.24 3.29 -17.14
C THR A 82 -9.62 1.89 -17.00
N LEU A 83 -10.42 0.89 -17.38
CA LEU A 83 -9.99 -0.49 -17.52
C LEU A 83 -10.54 -1.05 -18.83
N TYR A 84 -9.67 -1.54 -19.71
CA TYR A 84 -10.03 -2.18 -20.98
C TYR A 84 -9.48 -3.60 -21.04
N MET A 85 -10.30 -4.53 -21.50
CA MET A 85 -9.92 -5.91 -21.79
C MET A 85 -9.86 -6.12 -23.30
N SER A 86 -8.82 -6.80 -23.78
CA SER A 86 -8.76 -7.25 -25.16
C SER A 86 -9.68 -8.44 -25.38
N ARG A 87 -10.43 -8.42 -26.49
CA ARG A 87 -11.23 -9.57 -26.96
C ARG A 87 -10.48 -10.48 -27.92
N ALA A 88 -9.29 -10.06 -28.36
CA ALA A 88 -8.53 -10.76 -29.39
C ALA A 88 -7.15 -11.22 -28.91
N GLU A 89 -6.58 -10.57 -27.91
CA GLU A 89 -5.23 -10.84 -27.45
C GLU A 89 -5.26 -11.51 -26.07
N ASN A 90 -4.66 -12.69 -25.99
CA ASN A 90 -4.39 -13.39 -24.75
C ASN A 90 -2.89 -13.43 -24.49
N VAL A 91 -2.53 -13.46 -23.21
CA VAL A 91 -1.14 -13.61 -22.75
C VAL A 91 -1.02 -14.79 -21.80
N ARG A 92 -0.01 -15.61 -22.03
CA ARG A 92 0.26 -16.81 -21.23
C ARG A 92 1.02 -16.46 -19.97
N ARG A 93 0.46 -16.81 -18.82
CA ARG A 93 1.05 -16.52 -17.49
C ARG A 93 0.99 -17.73 -16.58
N PRO A 94 1.97 -17.88 -15.67
CA PRO A 94 1.87 -18.84 -14.56
C PRO A 94 0.64 -18.56 -13.71
N TRP A 95 -0.08 -19.61 -13.33
CA TRP A 95 -1.24 -19.51 -12.47
C TRP A 95 -1.43 -20.81 -11.66
N TYR A 96 -2.51 -20.87 -10.95
CA TYR A 96 -2.88 -22.03 -10.11
C TYR A 96 -3.97 -22.85 -10.79
N SER A 97 -3.82 -24.18 -10.74
CA SER A 97 -4.88 -25.10 -11.16
C SER A 97 -6.09 -24.98 -10.24
N GLU A 98 -7.23 -25.46 -10.69
CA GLU A 98 -8.46 -25.46 -9.90
C GLU A 98 -8.24 -26.21 -8.57
N ASN A 99 -8.62 -25.59 -7.47
CA ASN A 99 -8.42 -26.09 -6.10
C ASN A 99 -6.93 -26.31 -5.72
N SER A 100 -5.99 -25.69 -6.40
CA SER A 100 -4.57 -25.78 -6.06
C SER A 100 -4.31 -25.25 -4.64
N ARG A 101 -3.49 -25.99 -3.90
CA ARG A 101 -2.91 -25.59 -2.62
C ARG A 101 -1.41 -25.35 -2.72
N SER A 102 -0.88 -25.33 -3.93
CA SER A 102 0.52 -25.05 -4.17
C SER A 102 0.84 -23.61 -3.75
N PHE A 103 1.98 -23.42 -3.11
CA PHE A 103 2.48 -22.08 -2.80
C PHE A 103 2.86 -21.32 -4.07
N ASP A 104 3.53 -21.99 -5.00
CA ASP A 104 3.88 -21.42 -6.30
C ASP A 104 2.88 -21.84 -7.38
N PRO A 105 2.71 -21.03 -8.43
CA PRO A 105 1.90 -21.40 -9.61
C PRO A 105 2.32 -22.74 -10.19
N ASP A 106 1.33 -23.58 -10.51
CA ASP A 106 1.53 -24.97 -10.94
C ASP A 106 1.10 -25.24 -12.41
N ILE A 107 0.46 -24.25 -13.05
CA ILE A 107 0.09 -24.32 -14.47
C ILE A 107 0.40 -23.02 -15.20
N TYR A 108 0.29 -23.05 -16.53
CA TYR A 108 0.24 -21.86 -17.38
C TYR A 108 -1.14 -21.72 -17.98
N VAL A 109 -1.71 -20.53 -17.92
CA VAL A 109 -3.01 -20.20 -18.49
C VAL A 109 -2.92 -19.03 -19.46
N ASP A 110 -3.74 -19.07 -20.49
CA ASP A 110 -3.94 -17.98 -21.42
C ASP A 110 -5.02 -17.05 -20.86
N ASN A 111 -4.63 -15.82 -20.53
CA ASN A 111 -5.52 -14.82 -19.96
C ASN A 111 -5.73 -13.68 -20.94
N PRO A 112 -6.92 -13.07 -20.99
CA PRO A 112 -7.14 -11.85 -21.74
C PRO A 112 -6.15 -10.77 -21.33
N ALA A 113 -5.51 -10.13 -22.31
CA ALA A 113 -4.72 -8.93 -22.06
C ALA A 113 -5.64 -7.78 -21.65
N ALA A 114 -5.17 -6.93 -20.74
CA ALA A 114 -5.93 -5.78 -20.29
C ALA A 114 -5.01 -4.57 -20.12
N ILE A 115 -5.60 -3.38 -20.22
CA ILE A 115 -4.93 -2.10 -20.00
C ILE A 115 -5.72 -1.32 -18.95
N SER A 116 -5.05 -0.97 -17.85
CA SER A 116 -5.57 0.00 -16.89
C SER A 116 -4.94 1.37 -17.13
N THR A 117 -5.75 2.43 -17.11
CA THR A 117 -5.25 3.81 -17.05
C THR A 117 -5.22 4.24 -15.60
N ARG A 118 -4.04 4.47 -15.08
CA ARG A 118 -3.84 5.03 -13.74
C ARG A 118 -3.44 6.49 -13.80
N VAL A 119 -3.81 7.25 -12.77
CA VAL A 119 -3.51 8.67 -12.67
C VAL A 119 -2.94 9.01 -11.30
N ALA A 120 -2.00 9.93 -11.26
CA ALA A 120 -1.38 10.44 -10.05
C ALA A 120 -0.79 11.84 -10.32
N PRO A 121 -0.42 12.62 -9.29
CA PRO A 121 0.31 13.87 -9.48
C PRO A 121 1.63 13.69 -10.23
N SER A 122 2.33 12.59 -9.98
CA SER A 122 3.49 12.12 -10.74
C SER A 122 3.68 10.62 -10.53
N PHE A 123 4.55 9.97 -11.30
CA PHE A 123 4.97 8.59 -11.06
C PHE A 123 6.46 8.47 -10.72
N LEU A 124 7.04 9.56 -10.19
CA LEU A 124 8.40 9.55 -9.69
C LEU A 124 8.56 8.62 -8.48
N ARG A 125 9.63 7.85 -8.48
CA ARG A 125 9.94 6.82 -7.49
C ARG A 125 11.27 7.11 -6.80
N VAL A 126 11.40 6.65 -5.58
CA VAL A 126 12.68 6.73 -4.84
C VAL A 126 13.82 6.11 -5.65
N GLY A 127 13.58 4.97 -6.32
CA GLY A 127 14.57 4.31 -7.13
C GLY A 127 15.07 5.13 -8.33
N GLN A 128 14.24 6.04 -8.87
CA GLN A 128 14.69 6.94 -9.93
C GLN A 128 15.69 7.97 -9.40
N LEU A 129 15.43 8.58 -8.24
CA LEU A 129 16.37 9.50 -7.62
C LEU A 129 17.69 8.78 -7.30
N GLU A 130 17.62 7.56 -6.80
CA GLU A 130 18.79 6.75 -6.49
C GLU A 130 19.65 6.45 -7.72
N LEU A 131 19.02 6.20 -8.88
CA LEU A 131 19.74 6.00 -10.13
C LEU A 131 20.58 7.24 -10.50
N PHE A 132 19.96 8.41 -10.51
CA PHE A 132 20.66 9.67 -10.84
C PHE A 132 21.74 10.01 -9.80
N ALA A 133 21.44 9.78 -8.51
CA ALA A 133 22.43 9.97 -7.45
C ALA A 133 23.63 9.02 -7.58
N ARG A 134 23.42 7.79 -8.02
CA ARG A 134 24.49 6.83 -8.26
C ARG A 134 25.38 7.27 -9.42
N ARG A 135 24.79 7.77 -10.51
CA ARG A 135 25.52 8.35 -11.64
C ARG A 135 26.36 9.54 -11.19
N ALA A 136 25.79 10.43 -10.38
CA ALA A 136 26.50 11.59 -9.85
C ALA A 136 27.70 11.17 -8.96
N ARG A 137 27.49 10.26 -8.01
CA ARG A 137 28.55 9.74 -7.14
C ARG A 137 29.66 9.00 -7.87
N SER A 138 29.35 8.35 -9.00
CA SER A 138 30.33 7.63 -9.81
C SER A 138 30.99 8.49 -10.91
N ASN A 139 30.60 9.78 -11.01
CA ASN A 139 31.02 10.65 -12.11
C ASN A 139 30.81 10.00 -13.48
N ALA A 140 29.65 9.37 -13.69
CA ALA A 140 29.34 8.59 -14.89
C ALA A 140 29.48 9.39 -16.18
N HIS A 141 29.17 10.70 -16.13
CA HIS A 141 29.38 11.67 -17.20
C HIS A 141 29.37 13.12 -16.62
N PRO A 142 29.81 14.14 -17.38
CA PRO A 142 29.95 15.50 -16.86
C PRO A 142 28.67 16.11 -16.29
N GLU A 143 27.50 15.78 -16.84
CA GLU A 143 26.21 16.36 -16.44
C GLU A 143 25.49 15.56 -15.33
N ALA A 144 26.09 14.49 -14.81
CA ALA A 144 25.41 13.57 -13.88
C ALA A 144 24.89 14.27 -12.60
N MET A 145 25.65 15.23 -12.05
CA MET A 145 25.22 16.02 -10.89
C MET A 145 24.08 16.98 -11.25
N ASN A 146 24.13 17.60 -12.42
CA ASN A 146 23.07 18.47 -12.91
C ASN A 146 21.77 17.69 -13.14
N GLU A 147 21.85 16.48 -13.72
CA GLU A 147 20.68 15.60 -13.88
C GLU A 147 20.03 15.23 -12.53
N LEU A 148 20.85 14.93 -11.52
CA LEU A 148 20.33 14.66 -10.17
C LEU A 148 19.62 15.90 -9.61
N ARG A 149 20.19 17.08 -9.77
CA ARG A 149 19.57 18.33 -9.35
C ARG A 149 18.24 18.56 -10.07
N MET A 150 18.20 18.40 -11.38
CA MET A 150 17.00 18.60 -12.20
C MET A 150 15.85 17.67 -11.77
N ILE A 151 16.11 16.38 -11.48
CA ILE A 151 15.04 15.47 -11.05
C ILE A 151 14.52 15.80 -9.65
N VAL A 152 15.38 16.33 -8.77
CA VAL A 152 14.95 16.76 -7.42
C VAL A 152 14.13 18.04 -7.51
N GLU A 153 14.56 19.04 -8.29
CA GLU A 153 13.78 20.25 -8.56
C GLU A 153 12.42 19.91 -9.19
N HIS A 154 12.41 18.99 -10.16
CA HIS A 154 11.18 18.49 -10.76
C HIS A 154 10.26 17.79 -9.75
N LEU A 155 10.80 16.98 -8.83
CA LEU A 155 10.03 16.36 -7.76
C LEU A 155 9.40 17.40 -6.84
N ILE A 156 10.15 18.44 -6.45
CA ILE A 156 9.64 19.56 -5.63
C ILE A 156 8.49 20.25 -6.35
N GLU A 157 8.67 20.60 -7.62
CA GLU A 157 7.63 21.25 -8.43
C GLU A 157 6.37 20.38 -8.56
N ARG A 158 6.53 19.06 -8.75
CA ARG A 158 5.43 18.14 -9.04
C ARG A 158 4.62 17.74 -7.81
N ASN A 159 5.30 17.46 -6.71
CA ASN A 159 4.66 16.80 -5.55
C ASN A 159 4.67 17.67 -4.29
N TYR A 160 5.45 18.74 -4.25
CA TYR A 160 5.63 19.55 -3.04
C TYR A 160 5.46 21.05 -3.29
N GLN A 161 4.88 21.41 -4.44
CA GLN A 161 4.56 22.79 -4.78
C GLN A 161 3.63 23.40 -3.73
N GLY A 162 4.00 24.58 -3.22
CA GLY A 162 3.25 25.27 -2.15
C GLY A 162 3.53 24.79 -0.72
N GLU A 163 4.31 23.72 -0.55
CA GLU A 163 4.76 23.24 0.76
C GLU A 163 6.22 23.64 1.01
N ILE A 164 7.04 23.70 -0.04
CA ILE A 164 8.42 24.17 0.03
C ILE A 164 8.47 25.59 -0.54
N ASP A 165 9.02 26.54 0.23
CA ASP A 165 9.20 27.93 -0.23
C ASP A 165 10.27 27.95 -1.33
N PRO A 166 9.90 28.35 -2.58
CA PRO A 166 10.85 28.39 -3.70
C PRO A 166 11.95 29.46 -3.56
N ASN A 167 11.82 30.38 -2.60
CA ASN A 167 12.83 31.41 -2.33
C ASN A 167 13.94 30.95 -1.39
N LEU A 168 13.81 29.79 -0.75
CA LEU A 168 14.86 29.21 0.07
C LEU A 168 16.09 28.88 -0.77
N PRO A 169 17.30 28.93 -0.20
CA PRO A 169 18.47 28.31 -0.81
C PRO A 169 18.19 26.85 -1.20
N PHE A 170 18.77 26.39 -2.29
CA PHE A 170 18.48 25.03 -2.80
C PHE A 170 18.79 23.94 -1.76
N ALA A 171 19.85 24.10 -0.96
CA ALA A 171 20.18 23.16 0.12
C ALA A 171 19.05 23.04 1.15
N ASP A 172 18.45 24.17 1.54
CA ASP A 172 17.33 24.20 2.49
C ASP A 172 16.07 23.57 1.87
N GLN A 173 15.81 23.81 0.56
CA GLN A 173 14.71 23.13 -0.14
C GLN A 173 14.89 21.61 -0.15
N VAL A 174 16.11 21.10 -0.31
CA VAL A 174 16.45 19.67 -0.27
C VAL A 174 16.22 19.08 1.12
N VAL A 175 16.59 19.78 2.18
CA VAL A 175 16.36 19.36 3.57
C VAL A 175 14.85 19.34 3.86
N GLU A 176 14.11 20.37 3.44
CA GLU A 176 12.67 20.43 3.64
C GLU A 176 11.93 19.34 2.86
N LEU A 177 12.36 19.05 1.63
CA LEU A 177 11.87 17.91 0.85
C LEU A 177 12.02 16.59 1.62
N ALA A 178 13.20 16.36 2.22
CA ALA A 178 13.44 15.15 3.02
C ALA A 178 12.53 15.09 4.25
N ARG A 179 12.30 16.21 4.92
CA ARG A 179 11.41 16.32 6.07
C ARG A 179 9.96 15.98 5.71
N LEU A 180 9.45 16.59 4.65
CA LEU A 180 8.09 16.37 4.17
C LEU A 180 7.89 14.94 3.69
N PHE A 181 8.84 14.40 2.92
CA PHE A 181 8.76 13.01 2.47
C PHE A 181 8.77 12.02 3.65
N ARG A 182 9.61 12.24 4.68
CA ARG A 182 9.60 11.43 5.91
C ARG A 182 8.20 11.39 6.53
N GLY A 183 7.58 12.56 6.73
CA GLY A 183 6.24 12.66 7.31
C GLY A 183 5.19 11.95 6.47
N ARG A 184 5.20 12.14 5.14
CA ARG A 184 4.27 11.47 4.24
C ARG A 184 4.46 9.95 4.22
N LEU A 185 5.71 9.48 4.22
CA LEU A 185 6.03 8.05 4.16
C LEU A 185 5.62 7.32 5.45
N THR A 186 5.90 7.91 6.62
CA THR A 186 5.50 7.32 7.90
C THR A 186 3.99 7.30 8.07
N ALA A 187 3.29 8.37 7.70
CA ALA A 187 1.84 8.42 7.69
C ALA A 187 1.22 7.42 6.70
N LEU A 188 1.81 7.25 5.51
CA LEU A 188 1.35 6.29 4.51
C LEU A 188 1.38 4.86 5.07
N VAL A 189 2.52 4.45 5.65
CA VAL A 189 2.69 3.09 6.16
C VAL A 189 1.82 2.84 7.39
N ALA A 190 1.66 3.82 8.29
CA ALA A 190 0.69 3.73 9.38
C ALA A 190 -0.74 3.53 8.86
N ASN A 191 -1.13 4.24 7.77
CA ASN A 191 -2.43 4.06 7.13
C ASN A 191 -2.58 2.70 6.43
N TRP A 192 -1.53 2.13 5.83
CA TRP A 192 -1.57 0.77 5.32
C TRP A 192 -1.90 -0.22 6.43
N ILE A 193 -1.20 -0.12 7.56
CA ILE A 193 -1.46 -0.99 8.73
C ILE A 193 -2.86 -0.74 9.28
N ARG A 194 -3.31 0.52 9.34
CA ARG A 194 -4.66 0.88 9.78
C ARG A 194 -5.76 0.10 9.06
N VAL A 195 -5.64 -0.05 7.75
CA VAL A 195 -6.65 -0.72 6.91
C VAL A 195 -6.36 -2.20 6.62
N GLY A 196 -5.27 -2.75 7.18
CA GLY A 196 -4.89 -4.14 6.97
C GLY A 196 -4.14 -4.40 5.64
N TYR A 197 -3.71 -3.36 4.92
CA TYR A 197 -3.05 -3.48 3.63
C TYR A 197 -1.57 -3.87 3.77
N CYS A 198 -1.15 -4.85 2.97
CA CYS A 198 0.24 -5.26 2.81
C CYS A 198 0.67 -5.07 1.36
N GLN A 199 1.70 -4.23 1.14
CA GLN A 199 2.22 -3.93 -0.20
C GLN A 199 2.90 -5.14 -0.86
N GLY A 200 3.41 -6.08 -0.06
CA GLY A 200 4.04 -7.32 -0.54
C GLY A 200 5.40 -7.15 -1.20
N ASN A 201 5.61 -6.10 -1.96
CA ASN A 201 6.88 -5.74 -2.60
C ASN A 201 7.13 -4.23 -2.48
N PHE A 202 7.62 -3.80 -1.32
CA PHE A 202 7.87 -2.38 -1.03
C PHE A 202 9.34 -2.00 -1.19
N ASN A 203 9.92 -2.29 -2.36
CA ASN A 203 11.24 -1.79 -2.73
C ASN A 203 11.15 -0.35 -3.29
N SER A 204 12.30 0.25 -3.59
CA SER A 204 12.39 1.64 -4.07
C SER A 204 11.70 1.90 -5.41
N ASP A 205 11.45 0.84 -6.20
CA ASP A 205 10.72 0.92 -7.46
C ASP A 205 9.22 1.08 -7.26
N ASN A 206 8.73 0.66 -6.10
CA ASN A 206 7.32 0.71 -5.72
C ASN A 206 7.05 1.76 -4.64
N CYS A 207 8.05 2.59 -4.32
CA CYS A 207 7.95 3.70 -3.38
C CYS A 207 7.85 5.03 -4.14
N ALA A 208 6.65 5.62 -4.17
CA ALA A 208 6.46 6.95 -4.76
C ALA A 208 7.23 8.01 -3.97
N ALA A 209 8.03 8.81 -4.66
CA ALA A 209 8.73 9.93 -4.05
C ALA A 209 7.77 11.05 -3.57
N GLY A 210 6.52 11.03 -4.00
CA GLY A 210 5.44 11.89 -3.51
C GLY A 210 4.77 11.40 -2.22
N GLY A 211 5.08 10.20 -1.71
CA GLY A 211 4.55 9.67 -0.45
C GLY A 211 3.12 9.12 -0.53
N TYR A 212 2.81 8.34 -1.56
CA TYR A 212 1.51 7.66 -1.73
C TYR A 212 1.70 6.25 -2.30
N THR A 213 0.66 5.40 -2.21
CA THR A 213 0.66 4.07 -2.78
C THR A 213 0.70 4.16 -4.31
N LEU A 214 1.84 3.75 -4.90
CA LEU A 214 2.11 3.96 -6.31
C LEU A 214 1.50 2.89 -7.19
N ASP A 215 1.65 1.64 -6.79
CA ASP A 215 1.44 0.45 -7.62
C ASP A 215 0.82 -0.67 -6.81
N TYR A 216 -0.01 -1.47 -7.49
CA TYR A 216 -0.72 -2.59 -6.90
C TYR A 216 -0.32 -3.89 -7.61
N GLY A 217 0.94 -4.28 -7.40
CA GLY A 217 1.45 -5.57 -7.83
C GLY A 217 0.98 -6.68 -6.89
N PRO A 218 1.89 -7.43 -6.25
CA PRO A 218 1.52 -8.46 -5.29
C PRO A 218 1.16 -7.85 -3.93
N PHE A 219 -0.05 -7.30 -3.82
CA PHE A 219 -0.60 -6.75 -2.59
C PHE A 219 -1.68 -7.66 -1.99
N GLY A 220 -2.03 -7.46 -0.74
CA GLY A 220 -3.17 -8.11 -0.10
C GLY A 220 -3.64 -7.37 1.13
N PHE A 221 -4.79 -7.81 1.67
CA PHE A 221 -5.33 -7.31 2.93
C PHE A 221 -5.37 -8.44 3.95
N CYS A 222 -4.85 -8.16 5.15
CA CYS A 222 -4.82 -9.11 6.25
C CYS A 222 -6.25 -9.43 6.72
N ALA A 223 -6.70 -10.66 6.51
CA ALA A 223 -7.96 -11.15 7.03
C ALA A 223 -7.75 -11.79 8.42
N LEU A 224 -7.34 -13.07 8.49
CA LEU A 224 -6.83 -13.64 9.73
C LEU A 224 -5.58 -12.88 10.15
N PHE A 225 -5.59 -12.29 11.35
CA PHE A 225 -4.47 -11.48 11.79
C PHE A 225 -3.20 -12.30 11.96
N ASP A 226 -2.23 -11.96 11.14
CA ASP A 226 -0.85 -12.45 11.22
C ASP A 226 0.11 -11.28 10.97
N PRO A 227 0.93 -10.87 11.95
CA PRO A 227 1.95 -9.85 11.76
C PRO A 227 2.93 -10.15 10.61
N ARG A 228 3.11 -11.42 10.27
CA ARG A 228 3.99 -11.89 9.20
C ARG A 228 3.25 -12.13 7.87
N PHE A 229 2.00 -11.74 7.77
CA PHE A 229 1.23 -11.87 6.54
C PHE A 229 1.99 -11.29 5.35
N GLN A 230 2.19 -12.11 4.31
CA GLN A 230 2.87 -11.76 3.07
C GLN A 230 2.08 -12.36 1.91
N PRO A 231 1.41 -11.50 1.08
CA PRO A 231 0.59 -11.99 -0.03
C PRO A 231 1.41 -12.51 -1.22
N TRP A 232 2.66 -12.08 -1.35
CA TRP A 232 3.51 -12.40 -2.50
C TRP A 232 4.41 -13.60 -2.22
N THR A 233 4.34 -14.64 -3.08
CA THR A 233 5.16 -15.86 -2.97
C THR A 233 6.65 -15.60 -3.17
N GLY A 234 7.02 -14.62 -4.00
CA GLY A 234 8.41 -14.18 -4.19
C GLY A 234 8.89 -13.13 -3.18
N GLY A 235 8.02 -12.71 -2.23
CA GLY A 235 8.34 -11.71 -1.22
C GLY A 235 9.04 -12.33 -0.01
N GLY A 236 10.12 -11.70 0.47
CA GLY A 236 10.72 -12.08 1.74
C GLY A 236 9.94 -11.54 2.94
N ALA A 237 10.28 -12.04 4.14
CA ALA A 237 9.69 -11.59 5.40
C ALA A 237 9.85 -10.07 5.64
N HIS A 238 10.82 -9.44 5.01
CA HIS A 238 11.11 -8.01 5.11
C HIS A 238 9.99 -7.11 4.52
N PHE A 239 9.08 -7.65 3.69
CA PHE A 239 7.91 -6.95 3.18
C PHE A 239 6.61 -7.43 3.82
N SER A 240 6.65 -8.26 4.85
CA SER A 240 5.45 -8.72 5.54
C SER A 240 4.75 -7.56 6.27
N PHE A 241 3.50 -7.78 6.64
CA PHE A 241 2.56 -6.79 7.11
C PHE A 241 3.13 -5.85 8.20
N PHE A 242 3.73 -6.40 9.28
CA PHE A 242 4.31 -5.58 10.34
C PHE A 242 5.79 -5.23 10.12
N ASN A 243 6.41 -5.69 9.03
CA ASN A 243 7.72 -5.23 8.62
C ASN A 243 7.70 -4.05 7.63
N GLN A 244 6.52 -3.59 7.22
CA GLN A 244 6.38 -2.43 6.33
C GLN A 244 7.05 -1.14 6.88
N PRO A 245 7.02 -0.84 8.21
CA PRO A 245 7.80 0.24 8.79
C PRO A 245 9.30 0.16 8.53
N VAL A 246 9.89 -1.03 8.66
CA VAL A 246 11.32 -1.27 8.38
C VAL A 246 11.64 -1.11 6.90
N ALA A 247 10.75 -1.60 6.02
CA ALA A 247 10.88 -1.41 4.57
C ALA A 247 10.76 0.08 4.18
N ALA A 248 9.92 0.84 4.88
CA ALA A 248 9.82 2.29 4.70
C ALA A 248 11.12 3.00 5.09
N GLU A 249 11.74 2.63 6.21
CA GLU A 249 13.04 3.18 6.61
C GLU A 249 14.12 2.90 5.57
N ALA A 250 14.14 1.69 5.01
CA ALA A 250 15.08 1.34 3.94
C ALA A 250 14.89 2.21 2.69
N ASN A 251 13.63 2.49 2.30
CA ASN A 251 13.31 3.40 1.21
C ASN A 251 13.68 4.85 1.55
N TYR A 252 13.40 5.31 2.76
CA TYR A 252 13.80 6.63 3.21
C TYR A 252 15.33 6.80 3.22
N ARG A 253 16.08 5.80 3.66
CA ARG A 253 17.55 5.78 3.62
C ARG A 253 18.09 5.89 2.20
N MET A 254 17.41 5.28 1.22
CA MET A 254 17.79 5.38 -0.19
C MET A 254 17.51 6.79 -0.73
N PHE A 255 16.38 7.37 -0.36
CA PHE A 255 16.01 8.75 -0.69
C PHE A 255 16.99 9.75 -0.06
N TRP A 256 17.25 9.63 1.25
CA TRP A 256 18.26 10.41 1.97
C TRP A 256 19.64 10.36 1.30
N LYS A 257 20.12 9.17 0.96
CA LYS A 257 21.41 9.00 0.28
C LYS A 257 21.47 9.70 -1.07
N SER A 258 20.35 9.76 -1.77
CA SER A 258 20.25 10.45 -3.05
C SER A 258 20.36 11.98 -2.88
N LEU A 259 19.62 12.52 -1.91
CA LEU A 259 19.65 13.95 -1.61
C LEU A 259 20.98 14.41 -1.02
N ARG A 260 21.59 13.60 -0.16
CA ARG A 260 22.90 13.91 0.47
C ARG A 260 24.00 14.17 -0.55
N THR A 261 23.92 13.53 -1.72
CA THR A 261 24.85 13.77 -2.83
C THR A 261 24.81 15.22 -3.36
N LEU A 262 23.63 15.86 -3.32
CA LEU A 262 23.46 17.26 -3.73
C LEU A 262 23.99 18.28 -2.72
N LEU A 263 24.23 17.86 -1.49
CA LEU A 263 24.68 18.72 -0.37
C LEU A 263 26.19 18.62 -0.12
N GLU A 264 26.95 18.03 -1.06
CA GLU A 264 28.40 17.97 -0.92
C GLU A 264 29.00 19.38 -0.81
N GLY A 265 29.78 19.61 0.26
CA GLY A 265 30.35 20.91 0.59
C GLY A 265 29.54 21.80 1.53
N ASP A 266 28.28 21.43 1.83
CA ASP A 266 27.41 22.09 2.82
C ASP A 266 27.25 21.21 4.08
N SER A 267 28.15 21.38 5.02
CA SER A 267 28.17 20.56 6.25
C SER A 267 26.95 20.82 7.16
N ALA A 268 26.37 22.00 7.14
CA ALA A 268 25.21 22.35 7.96
C ALA A 268 23.95 21.62 7.41
N ALA A 269 23.68 21.76 6.11
CA ALA A 269 22.56 21.06 5.48
C ALA A 269 22.71 19.53 5.54
N GLN A 270 23.94 19.01 5.42
CA GLN A 270 24.20 17.56 5.62
C GLN A 270 23.85 17.11 7.03
N ALA A 271 24.24 17.88 8.07
CA ALA A 271 23.95 17.52 9.46
C ALA A 271 22.44 17.51 9.73
N GLU A 272 21.68 18.47 9.20
CA GLU A 272 20.23 18.49 9.31
C GLU A 272 19.58 17.31 8.58
N LEU A 273 20.04 17.00 7.37
CA LEU A 273 19.56 15.86 6.61
C LEU A 273 19.86 14.52 7.32
N ASP A 274 21.06 14.38 7.91
CA ASP A 274 21.48 13.20 8.67
C ASP A 274 20.60 13.02 9.93
N ALA A 275 20.28 14.09 10.65
CA ALA A 275 19.37 14.06 11.80
C ALA A 275 17.93 13.62 11.41
N LEU A 276 17.47 13.95 10.21
CA LEU A 276 16.18 13.46 9.71
C LEU A 276 16.16 11.94 9.53
N LEU A 277 17.26 11.34 9.07
CA LEU A 277 17.37 9.89 8.96
C LEU A 277 17.46 9.23 10.34
N GLU A 278 18.28 9.77 11.23
CA GLU A 278 18.40 9.26 12.62
C GLU A 278 17.07 9.27 13.36
N GLY A 279 16.24 10.31 13.16
CA GLY A 279 14.91 10.41 13.75
C GLY A 279 13.80 9.72 12.99
N PHE A 280 14.10 8.86 12.00
CA PHE A 280 13.05 8.18 11.21
C PHE A 280 12.24 7.20 12.04
N ALA A 281 12.89 6.37 12.85
CA ALA A 281 12.23 5.38 13.70
C ALA A 281 11.25 6.03 14.69
N ASP A 282 11.63 7.15 15.30
CA ASP A 282 10.78 7.90 16.22
C ASP A 282 9.56 8.49 15.50
N ALA A 283 9.75 9.05 14.30
CA ALA A 283 8.66 9.57 13.48
C ALA A 283 7.68 8.46 13.05
N MET A 284 8.20 7.27 12.72
CA MET A 284 7.39 6.10 12.40
C MET A 284 6.62 5.62 13.62
N GLN A 285 7.27 5.50 14.77
CA GLN A 285 6.62 5.10 16.02
C GLN A 285 5.48 6.07 16.36
N GLN A 286 5.73 7.38 16.28
CA GLN A 286 4.69 8.39 16.52
C GLN A 286 3.48 8.22 15.58
N SER A 287 3.72 7.97 14.30
CA SER A 287 2.64 7.73 13.33
C SER A 287 1.85 6.47 13.66
N MET A 288 2.53 5.41 14.10
CA MET A 288 1.90 4.16 14.54
C MET A 288 1.09 4.34 15.82
N ASP A 289 1.62 5.05 16.81
CA ASP A 289 0.96 5.33 18.09
C ASP A 289 -0.34 6.11 17.88
N GLN A 290 -0.30 7.15 17.06
CA GLN A 290 -1.49 7.93 16.69
C GLN A 290 -2.53 7.08 15.96
N MET A 291 -2.09 6.23 15.04
CA MET A 291 -2.97 5.32 14.31
C MET A 291 -3.65 4.33 15.24
N TRP A 292 -2.92 3.68 16.16
CA TRP A 292 -3.50 2.74 17.12
C TRP A 292 -4.45 3.43 18.10
N ALA A 293 -4.07 4.62 18.60
CA ALA A 293 -4.95 5.41 19.45
C ALA A 293 -6.28 5.71 18.75
N ALA A 294 -6.23 6.17 17.50
CA ALA A 294 -7.43 6.45 16.71
C ALA A 294 -8.29 5.18 16.46
N LYS A 295 -7.68 4.03 16.16
CA LYS A 295 -8.41 2.76 15.97
C LYS A 295 -9.14 2.29 17.23
N LEU A 296 -8.57 2.58 18.40
CA LEU A 296 -9.11 2.16 19.69
C LEU A 296 -9.91 3.26 20.41
N GLY A 297 -10.10 4.43 19.80
CA GLY A 297 -10.83 5.53 20.40
C GLY A 297 -10.12 6.14 21.63
N LEU A 298 -8.81 6.03 21.71
CA LEU A 298 -8.01 6.58 22.80
C LEU A 298 -7.64 8.05 22.51
N GLN A 299 -7.61 8.89 23.53
CA GLN A 299 -7.09 10.27 23.44
C GLN A 299 -5.57 10.31 23.38
N GLU A 300 -4.92 9.42 24.13
CA GLU A 300 -3.47 9.27 24.21
C GLU A 300 -3.07 7.84 23.86
N PRO A 301 -1.92 7.63 23.22
CA PRO A 301 -1.38 6.30 22.93
C PRO A 301 -1.21 5.47 24.21
N ASP A 302 -1.53 4.16 24.12
CA ASP A 302 -1.29 3.19 25.19
C ASP A 302 -0.67 1.93 24.56
N ASN A 303 0.66 1.92 24.44
CA ASN A 303 1.41 0.88 23.74
C ASN A 303 1.30 -0.49 24.43
N ASP A 304 1.14 -0.52 25.76
CA ASP A 304 0.96 -1.80 26.47
C ASP A 304 -0.41 -2.41 26.15
N LEU A 305 -1.47 -1.58 26.12
CA LEU A 305 -2.81 -2.01 25.75
C LEU A 305 -2.86 -2.53 24.30
N VAL A 306 -2.18 -1.84 23.39
CA VAL A 306 -2.08 -2.26 21.96
C VAL A 306 -1.29 -3.57 21.85
N ALA A 307 -0.13 -3.67 22.49
CA ALA A 307 0.71 -4.87 22.41
C ALA A 307 -0.02 -6.12 22.93
N GLU A 308 -0.83 -5.96 23.98
CA GLU A 308 -1.64 -7.04 24.52
C GLU A 308 -2.80 -7.41 23.60
N LEU A 309 -3.50 -6.41 23.02
CA LEU A 309 -4.51 -6.66 22.00
C LEU A 309 -3.97 -7.49 20.84
N LEU A 310 -2.81 -7.11 20.30
CA LEU A 310 -2.20 -7.82 19.16
C LEU A 310 -1.86 -9.28 19.52
N LYS A 311 -1.39 -9.53 20.75
CA LYS A 311 -1.17 -10.90 21.26
C LYS A 311 -2.47 -11.68 21.35
N LEU A 312 -3.53 -11.08 21.88
CA LEU A 312 -4.86 -11.70 21.96
C LEU A 312 -5.42 -12.02 20.57
N MET A 313 -5.27 -11.10 19.61
CA MET A 313 -5.72 -11.31 18.23
C MET A 313 -5.05 -12.52 17.57
N VAL A 314 -3.74 -12.70 17.78
CA VAL A 314 -3.01 -13.88 17.28
C VAL A 314 -3.48 -15.14 17.98
N ALA A 315 -3.57 -15.13 19.32
CA ALA A 315 -3.94 -16.31 20.12
C ALA A 315 -5.36 -16.80 19.81
N SER A 316 -6.31 -15.88 19.60
CA SER A 316 -7.71 -16.18 19.32
C SER A 316 -8.07 -16.26 17.84
N SER A 317 -7.09 -16.19 16.95
CA SER A 317 -7.34 -16.22 15.48
C SER A 317 -8.36 -15.18 15.03
N ALA A 318 -8.15 -13.91 15.36
CA ALA A 318 -9.07 -12.83 15.06
C ALA A 318 -8.97 -12.37 13.59
N ASP A 319 -10.09 -11.97 12.99
CA ASP A 319 -10.10 -11.21 11.74
C ASP A 319 -9.74 -9.75 12.03
N PHE A 320 -8.77 -9.23 11.28
CA PHE A 320 -8.23 -7.89 11.54
C PHE A 320 -9.30 -6.79 11.39
N THR A 321 -10.01 -6.78 10.27
CA THR A 321 -10.96 -5.70 9.98
C THR A 321 -12.24 -5.82 10.79
N ILE A 322 -12.82 -7.03 10.87
CA ILE A 322 -14.06 -7.25 11.58
C ILE A 322 -13.90 -6.91 13.05
N LEU A 323 -12.80 -7.33 13.69
CA LEU A 323 -12.55 -7.05 15.10
C LEU A 323 -12.56 -5.55 15.40
N PHE A 324 -11.78 -4.74 14.64
CA PHE A 324 -11.73 -3.30 14.89
C PHE A 324 -13.07 -2.61 14.59
N ARG A 325 -13.84 -3.12 13.62
CA ARG A 325 -15.19 -2.62 13.37
C ARG A 325 -16.13 -2.94 14.53
N ARG A 326 -16.09 -4.17 15.08
CA ARG A 326 -16.91 -4.55 16.26
C ARG A 326 -16.49 -3.79 17.51
N LEU A 327 -15.20 -3.55 17.74
CA LEU A 327 -14.72 -2.69 18.84
C LEU A 327 -15.31 -1.29 18.77
N SER A 328 -15.58 -0.76 17.56
CA SER A 328 -16.23 0.55 17.40
C SER A 328 -17.66 0.63 17.94
N SER A 329 -18.28 -0.50 18.27
CA SER A 329 -19.57 -0.56 18.96
C SER A 329 -19.43 -0.61 20.48
N LEU A 330 -18.21 -0.43 21.01
CA LEU A 330 -17.87 -0.37 22.43
C LEU A 330 -18.36 -1.58 23.26
N PRO A 331 -18.08 -2.82 22.84
CA PRO A 331 -18.52 -4.01 23.57
C PRO A 331 -17.90 -4.04 24.97
N THR A 332 -18.69 -4.45 25.97
CA THR A 332 -18.24 -4.62 27.36
C THR A 332 -17.94 -6.06 27.70
N HIS A 333 -18.31 -7.00 26.82
CA HIS A 333 -18.14 -8.44 27.02
C HIS A 333 -17.66 -9.14 25.75
N PRO A 334 -16.83 -10.19 25.83
CA PRO A 334 -16.32 -10.93 24.66
C PRO A 334 -17.42 -11.52 23.74
N SER A 335 -18.62 -11.74 24.26
CA SER A 335 -19.77 -12.19 23.45
C SER A 335 -20.12 -11.22 22.31
N GLY A 336 -19.81 -9.93 22.44
CA GLY A 336 -19.96 -8.93 21.38
C GLY A 336 -18.90 -9.00 20.28
N LEU A 337 -17.92 -9.90 20.40
CA LEU A 337 -16.82 -10.11 19.45
C LEU A 337 -16.79 -11.52 18.84
N GLN A 338 -17.79 -12.37 19.11
CA GLN A 338 -17.75 -13.79 18.71
C GLN A 338 -17.63 -14.01 17.21
N ASP A 339 -18.22 -13.13 16.41
CA ASP A 339 -18.17 -13.17 14.95
C ASP A 339 -16.83 -12.70 14.37
N CYS A 340 -15.89 -12.23 15.22
CA CYS A 340 -14.56 -11.81 14.80
C CYS A 340 -13.54 -12.95 14.75
N PHE A 341 -13.85 -14.12 15.33
CA PHE A 341 -12.87 -15.18 15.53
C PHE A 341 -13.12 -16.38 14.62
N TYR A 342 -12.04 -16.88 14.02
CA TYR A 342 -12.09 -18.06 13.16
C TYR A 342 -12.30 -19.37 13.92
N LEU A 343 -12.05 -19.36 15.23
CA LEU A 343 -12.28 -20.47 16.16
C LEU A 343 -13.04 -19.95 17.38
N PRO A 344 -13.91 -20.78 17.99
CA PRO A 344 -14.53 -20.41 19.27
C PRO A 344 -13.46 -20.11 20.33
N LEU A 345 -13.68 -19.09 21.13
CA LEU A 345 -12.81 -18.78 22.26
C LEU A 345 -12.84 -19.90 23.29
N SER A 346 -11.69 -20.26 23.84
CA SER A 346 -11.60 -21.05 25.04
C SER A 346 -12.04 -20.21 26.24
N SER A 347 -12.39 -20.86 27.35
CA SER A 347 -12.72 -20.15 28.60
C SER A 347 -11.56 -19.27 29.11
N THR A 348 -10.33 -19.67 28.86
CA THR A 348 -9.14 -18.88 29.19
C THR A 348 -9.02 -17.65 28.29
N ASP A 349 -9.27 -17.81 26.99
CA ASP A 349 -9.25 -16.69 26.04
C ASP A 349 -10.37 -15.69 26.37
N GLU A 350 -11.58 -16.17 26.71
CA GLU A 350 -12.68 -15.31 27.15
C GLU A 350 -12.31 -14.47 28.38
N GLN A 351 -11.62 -15.06 29.38
CA GLN A 351 -11.13 -14.33 30.54
C GLN A 351 -10.10 -13.26 30.18
N HIS A 352 -9.16 -13.58 29.28
CA HIS A 352 -8.15 -12.61 28.82
C HIS A 352 -8.81 -11.47 28.04
N TRP A 353 -9.73 -11.77 27.13
CA TRP A 353 -10.49 -10.75 26.40
C TRP A 353 -11.33 -9.88 27.35
N GLN A 354 -11.98 -10.47 28.35
CA GLN A 354 -12.76 -9.71 29.33
C GLN A 354 -11.85 -8.75 30.12
N ALA A 355 -10.68 -9.21 30.58
CA ALA A 355 -9.72 -8.37 31.30
C ALA A 355 -9.21 -7.22 30.42
N TRP A 356 -8.91 -7.49 29.15
CA TRP A 356 -8.48 -6.47 28.21
C TRP A 356 -9.60 -5.45 27.92
N LEU A 357 -10.83 -5.92 27.64
CA LEU A 357 -12.00 -5.07 27.40
C LEU A 357 -12.27 -4.15 28.60
N SER A 358 -12.19 -4.65 29.82
CA SER A 358 -12.40 -3.85 31.03
C SER A 358 -11.41 -2.69 31.13
N ARG A 359 -10.12 -2.95 30.88
CA ARG A 359 -9.08 -1.89 30.90
C ARG A 359 -9.25 -0.92 29.75
N TRP A 360 -9.57 -1.40 28.54
CA TRP A 360 -9.85 -0.55 27.40
C TRP A 360 -11.06 0.36 27.66
N GLN A 361 -12.16 -0.18 28.21
CA GLN A 361 -13.34 0.59 28.59
C GLN A 361 -13.02 1.70 29.60
N GLU A 362 -12.16 1.41 30.59
CA GLU A 362 -11.69 2.43 31.53
C GLU A 362 -10.93 3.57 30.84
N ARG A 363 -10.17 3.26 29.79
CA ARG A 363 -9.43 4.27 29.01
C ARG A 363 -10.38 5.16 28.21
N ILE A 364 -11.29 4.56 27.44
CA ILE A 364 -12.22 5.32 26.59
C ILE A 364 -13.30 6.05 27.39
N ALA A 365 -13.63 5.60 28.59
CA ALA A 365 -14.56 6.33 29.49
C ALA A 365 -14.07 7.75 29.84
N ARG A 366 -12.76 7.99 29.78
CA ARG A 366 -12.18 9.32 29.98
C ARG A 366 -12.58 10.33 28.90
N ASN A 367 -13.04 9.87 27.74
CA ASN A 367 -13.55 10.72 26.65
C ASN A 367 -14.88 11.40 27.01
N GLY A 368 -15.61 10.85 27.99
CA GLY A 368 -16.87 11.43 28.51
C GLY A 368 -18.11 11.18 27.65
N ASP A 369 -17.94 10.91 26.33
CA ASP A 369 -19.03 10.68 25.38
C ASP A 369 -18.81 9.37 24.60
N PRO A 370 -19.53 8.29 24.96
CA PRO A 370 -19.42 7.02 24.26
C PRO A 370 -19.90 7.07 22.80
N GLU A 371 -20.93 7.86 22.48
CA GLU A 371 -21.46 7.95 21.12
C GLU A 371 -20.45 8.66 20.21
N ALA A 372 -19.86 9.75 20.66
CA ALA A 372 -18.80 10.45 19.92
C ALA A 372 -17.55 9.56 19.75
N THR A 373 -17.18 8.78 20.77
CA THR A 373 -16.08 7.82 20.70
C THR A 373 -16.36 6.72 19.68
N SER A 374 -17.53 6.10 19.72
CA SER A 374 -17.98 5.10 18.74
C SER A 374 -17.98 5.67 17.32
N ALA A 375 -18.55 6.86 17.11
CA ALA A 375 -18.59 7.51 15.82
C ALA A 375 -17.19 7.86 15.29
N SER A 376 -16.27 8.27 16.17
CA SER A 376 -14.86 8.50 15.81
C SER A 376 -14.17 7.24 15.36
N MET A 377 -14.30 6.13 16.10
CA MET A 377 -13.73 4.84 15.75
C MET A 377 -14.30 4.30 14.43
N ARG A 378 -15.59 4.46 14.17
CA ARG A 378 -16.23 4.04 12.90
C ARG A 378 -15.68 4.76 11.68
N ARG A 379 -15.19 5.99 11.82
CA ARG A 379 -14.50 6.73 10.72
C ARG A 379 -13.09 6.26 10.46
N VAL A 380 -12.49 5.53 11.38
CA VAL A 380 -11.11 4.99 11.29
C VAL A 380 -11.11 3.51 10.93
N ASN A 381 -12.10 2.76 11.42
CA ASN A 381 -12.23 1.31 11.25
C ASN A 381 -13.28 1.02 10.17
N PRO A 382 -12.88 0.57 8.98
CA PRO A 382 -13.82 0.32 7.90
C PRO A 382 -14.77 -0.84 8.22
N ALA A 383 -16.02 -0.76 7.72
CA ALA A 383 -16.97 -1.86 7.74
C ALA A 383 -16.73 -2.83 6.57
N ILE A 384 -16.26 -2.27 5.44
CA ILE A 384 -15.98 -3.04 4.22
C ILE A 384 -14.48 -3.00 3.95
N THR A 385 -13.92 -4.15 3.59
CA THR A 385 -12.51 -4.29 3.21
C THR A 385 -12.36 -5.19 1.99
N TRP A 386 -11.15 -5.25 1.46
CA TRP A 386 -10.78 -6.18 0.40
C TRP A 386 -10.83 -7.62 0.87
N ARG A 387 -11.56 -8.45 0.13
CA ARG A 387 -11.64 -9.89 0.37
C ARG A 387 -11.37 -10.62 -0.95
N GLU A 388 -10.17 -11.16 -1.13
CA GLU A 388 -9.76 -11.72 -2.42
C GLU A 388 -10.70 -12.81 -2.94
N TRP A 389 -11.27 -13.63 -2.05
CA TRP A 389 -12.26 -14.65 -2.46
C TRP A 389 -13.57 -14.07 -3.01
N LEU A 390 -13.83 -12.78 -2.78
CA LEU A 390 -14.96 -12.05 -3.35
C LEU A 390 -14.57 -11.30 -4.64
N ILE A 391 -13.28 -11.02 -4.81
CA ILE A 391 -12.76 -10.35 -6.01
C ILE A 391 -12.51 -11.35 -7.14
N ALA A 392 -12.06 -12.56 -6.82
CA ALA A 392 -11.77 -13.58 -7.79
C ALA A 392 -12.96 -13.88 -8.75
N PRO A 393 -14.21 -14.01 -8.28
CA PRO A 393 -15.36 -14.14 -9.17
C PRO A 393 -15.54 -12.98 -10.14
N ALA A 394 -15.20 -11.74 -9.72
CA ALA A 394 -15.43 -10.56 -10.56
C ALA A 394 -14.56 -10.56 -11.83
N TYR A 395 -13.26 -10.90 -11.70
CA TYR A 395 -12.43 -10.99 -12.90
C TYR A 395 -12.71 -12.25 -13.73
N GLN A 396 -13.17 -13.35 -13.11
CA GLN A 396 -13.61 -14.54 -13.84
C GLN A 396 -14.88 -14.29 -14.67
N GLN A 397 -15.85 -13.57 -14.13
CA GLN A 397 -17.05 -13.15 -14.87
C GLN A 397 -16.71 -12.16 -15.99
N ALA A 398 -15.81 -11.21 -15.70
CA ALA A 398 -15.35 -10.24 -16.70
C ALA A 398 -14.64 -10.90 -17.90
N GLU A 399 -13.94 -12.03 -17.72
CA GLU A 399 -13.39 -12.84 -18.82
C GLU A 399 -14.48 -13.35 -19.76
N GLN A 400 -15.70 -13.57 -19.26
CA GLN A 400 -16.88 -13.96 -20.04
C GLN A 400 -17.66 -12.75 -20.60
N GLY A 401 -17.20 -11.53 -20.33
CA GLY A 401 -17.83 -10.28 -20.76
C GLY A 401 -18.86 -9.72 -19.77
N ASP A 402 -19.06 -10.35 -18.61
CA ASP A 402 -19.94 -9.84 -17.55
C ASP A 402 -19.13 -9.01 -16.55
N THR A 403 -19.40 -7.72 -16.49
CA THR A 403 -18.74 -6.76 -15.60
C THR A 403 -19.63 -6.28 -14.44
N ALA A 404 -20.81 -6.88 -14.25
CA ALA A 404 -21.78 -6.45 -13.26
C ALA A 404 -21.19 -6.48 -11.83
N LEU A 405 -20.46 -7.56 -11.48
CA LEU A 405 -19.84 -7.68 -10.16
C LEU A 405 -18.70 -6.67 -9.94
N ILE A 406 -17.97 -6.29 -11.00
CA ILE A 406 -16.98 -5.19 -10.88
C ILE A 406 -17.69 -3.88 -10.52
N GLY A 407 -18.81 -3.59 -11.17
CA GLY A 407 -19.62 -2.40 -10.87
C GLY A 407 -20.19 -2.40 -9.45
N GLU A 408 -20.68 -3.55 -8.97
CA GLU A 408 -21.14 -3.72 -7.58
C GLU A 408 -20.01 -3.47 -6.58
N LEU A 409 -18.84 -4.08 -6.79
CA LEU A 409 -17.68 -3.88 -5.94
C LEU A 409 -17.19 -2.42 -5.94
N GLN A 410 -17.21 -1.74 -7.07
CA GLN A 410 -16.88 -0.31 -7.11
C GLN A 410 -17.83 0.54 -6.25
N GLN A 411 -19.13 0.27 -6.31
CA GLN A 411 -20.11 0.97 -5.49
C GLN A 411 -19.89 0.69 -4.01
N LEU A 412 -19.67 -0.57 -3.65
CA LEU A 412 -19.41 -1.01 -2.28
C LEU A 412 -18.14 -0.35 -1.73
N PHE A 413 -17.06 -0.37 -2.50
CA PHE A 413 -15.75 0.17 -2.11
C PHE A 413 -15.70 1.70 -2.08
N SER A 414 -16.68 2.39 -2.68
CA SER A 414 -16.75 3.86 -2.60
C SER A 414 -17.15 4.37 -1.22
N ARG A 415 -17.73 3.51 -0.35
CA ARG A 415 -18.20 3.86 0.99
C ARG A 415 -17.80 2.82 2.04
N PRO A 416 -16.49 2.59 2.25
CA PRO A 416 -16.02 1.47 3.06
C PRO A 416 -16.29 1.64 4.56
N TYR A 417 -16.68 2.83 5.01
CA TYR A 417 -16.97 3.13 6.42
C TYR A 417 -18.47 3.09 6.75
N ASP A 418 -19.34 3.07 5.73
CA ASP A 418 -20.78 2.92 5.95
C ASP A 418 -21.10 1.48 6.37
N ASP A 419 -22.04 1.31 7.29
CA ASP A 419 -22.52 -0.02 7.63
C ASP A 419 -23.32 -0.59 6.45
N PRO A 420 -22.98 -1.79 5.95
CA PRO A 420 -23.68 -2.40 4.83
C PRO A 420 -25.11 -2.79 5.22
N SER A 421 -26.00 -2.86 4.21
CA SER A 421 -27.33 -3.48 4.46
C SER A 421 -27.18 -4.93 4.91
N PRO A 422 -28.20 -5.53 5.56
CA PRO A 422 -28.14 -6.92 6.00
C PRO A 422 -27.79 -7.89 4.85
N GLU A 423 -28.28 -7.64 3.63
CA GLU A 423 -28.00 -8.46 2.45
C GLU A 423 -26.53 -8.34 2.03
N LEU A 424 -25.98 -7.13 2.02
CA LEU A 424 -24.56 -6.90 1.70
C LEU A 424 -23.65 -7.43 2.82
N ALA A 425 -24.04 -7.27 4.08
CA ALA A 425 -23.30 -7.80 5.22
C ALA A 425 -23.18 -9.33 5.17
N ALA A 426 -24.26 -10.02 4.78
CA ALA A 426 -24.27 -11.47 4.60
C ALA A 426 -23.24 -11.97 3.57
N THR A 427 -22.80 -11.11 2.65
CA THR A 427 -21.79 -11.45 1.64
C THR A 427 -20.42 -10.88 1.98
N TYR A 428 -20.35 -9.60 2.37
CA TYR A 428 -19.11 -8.83 2.41
C TYR A 428 -18.53 -8.64 3.83
N ASP A 429 -19.33 -8.76 4.90
CA ASP A 429 -18.88 -8.68 6.29
C ASP A 429 -18.77 -10.10 6.89
N GLN A 430 -17.96 -10.94 6.25
CA GLN A 430 -17.80 -12.34 6.62
C GLN A 430 -16.33 -12.71 6.84
N LEU A 431 -16.10 -13.65 7.74
CA LEU A 431 -14.82 -14.32 7.90
C LEU A 431 -14.42 -15.05 6.61
N LYS A 432 -13.13 -15.13 6.35
CA LYS A 432 -12.59 -15.89 5.21
C LYS A 432 -13.01 -17.36 5.32
N PRO A 433 -13.73 -17.92 4.31
CA PRO A 433 -14.12 -19.32 4.35
C PRO A 433 -12.89 -20.26 4.37
N ARG A 434 -12.98 -21.36 5.13
CA ARG A 434 -11.86 -22.30 5.35
C ARG A 434 -11.23 -22.83 4.07
N GLN A 435 -12.02 -23.03 3.04
CA GLN A 435 -11.54 -23.52 1.73
C GLN A 435 -10.50 -22.60 1.07
N PHE A 436 -10.50 -21.32 1.40
CA PHE A 436 -9.60 -20.33 0.79
C PHE A 436 -8.30 -20.09 1.58
N PHE A 437 -8.12 -20.70 2.77
CA PHE A 437 -6.91 -20.41 3.59
C PHE A 437 -5.60 -20.79 2.93
N GLN A 438 -5.61 -21.78 2.05
CA GLN A 438 -4.43 -22.24 1.30
C GLN A 438 -4.67 -22.23 -0.19
N ALA A 439 -5.71 -21.53 -0.67
CA ALA A 439 -6.03 -21.49 -2.07
C ALA A 439 -5.04 -20.60 -2.82
N GLY A 440 -4.33 -21.17 -3.78
CA GLY A 440 -3.46 -20.45 -4.69
C GLY A 440 -4.25 -19.41 -5.51
N GLY A 441 -3.70 -18.23 -5.70
CA GLY A 441 -4.38 -17.12 -6.36
C GLY A 441 -5.42 -16.38 -5.51
N VAL A 442 -5.66 -16.82 -4.26
CA VAL A 442 -6.56 -16.17 -3.30
C VAL A 442 -5.84 -15.81 -2.00
N SER A 443 -5.02 -16.70 -1.49
CA SER A 443 -4.27 -16.48 -0.24
C SER A 443 -2.84 -16.02 -0.46
N HIS A 444 -2.30 -16.30 -1.61
CA HIS A 444 -0.96 -15.91 -2.05
C HIS A 444 -0.90 -15.85 -3.56
N TYR A 445 0.00 -15.02 -4.08
CA TYR A 445 0.14 -14.72 -5.51
C TYR A 445 1.60 -14.67 -5.94
N SER A 446 1.85 -14.93 -7.22
CA SER A 446 3.13 -14.64 -7.88
C SER A 446 3.16 -13.22 -8.45
N CYS A 447 4.35 -12.75 -8.87
CA CYS A 447 4.52 -11.44 -9.56
C CYS A 447 3.75 -11.31 -10.88
N SER A 448 3.33 -12.42 -11.46
CA SER A 448 2.56 -12.46 -12.71
C SER A 448 1.04 -12.42 -12.49
N SER A 449 0.65 -12.26 -11.25
CA SER A 449 -0.77 -12.21 -10.84
C SER A 449 -1.38 -10.87 -11.15
#